data_de7ca6fa771cd6e0d87d7058a197a0b2
#
_entry.id   de7ca6fa771cd6e0d87d7058a197a0b2
#
_cell.length_a   1.000
_cell.length_b   1.000
_cell.length_c   1.000
_cell.angle_alpha   90.00
_cell.angle_beta   90.00
_cell.angle_gamma   90.00
#
_symmetry.space_group_name_H-M   'P 1'
#
loop_
_entity.id
_entity.type
_entity.pdbx_description
1 polymer ?
#
loop_
_entity_poly.entity_id
_entity_poly.type
_entity_poly.pdbx_seq_one_letter_code
_entity_poly.pdbx_strand_id
1 'polypeptide(L)'
;MHNRLLSVFVMVAILTTLGPVAQAHNPVDATTQKVGVPKQKALVGSWLETVTFPPETGRPPLKSLGSFHDDGTMVCSDQGAVTTDPPSVFTSCHGVWTHLKHRTFAYTSVELISDLSGNLVGYLKVRGTYTVSPSGNEYKGSSFAEILDTDGNVLFSVNVTNTGQRIQVELP
;
A
#
# COMPACT_ATOMS: atom_id res chain seq x y z
N MET A 1 -57.88 -22.12 12.18
CA MET A 1 -58.49 -22.02 10.83
C MET A 1 -57.35 -21.81 9.84
N HIS A 2 -57.17 -22.85 9.00
CA HIS A 2 -56.06 -22.93 8.04
C HIS A 2 -56.48 -22.30 6.72
N ASN A 3 -55.62 -21.46 6.13
CA ASN A 3 -55.69 -21.23 4.68
C ASN A 3 -54.28 -21.31 4.10
N ARG A 4 -54.08 -22.41 3.40
CA ARG A 4 -52.90 -22.65 2.52
C ARG A 4 -53.27 -22.10 1.15
N LEU A 5 -52.48 -21.14 0.64
CA LEU A 5 -52.50 -20.73 -0.76
C LEU A 5 -51.40 -21.43 -1.49
N LEU A 6 -51.77 -22.34 -2.40
CA LEU A 6 -50.91 -22.98 -3.39
C LEU A 6 -50.57 -21.93 -4.46
N SER A 7 -49.27 -21.66 -4.66
CA SER A 7 -48.81 -20.97 -5.86
C SER A 7 -48.30 -22.00 -6.88
N VAL A 8 -48.98 -22.05 -8.00
CA VAL A 8 -48.66 -22.87 -9.18
C VAL A 8 -47.57 -22.14 -9.99
N PHE A 9 -46.39 -22.71 -10.07
CA PHE A 9 -45.35 -22.28 -11.01
C PHE A 9 -45.59 -22.84 -12.38
N VAL A 10 -45.88 -21.99 -13.35
CA VAL A 10 -45.89 -22.33 -14.78
C VAL A 10 -44.50 -22.17 -15.32
N MET A 11 -43.86 -23.29 -15.67
CA MET A 11 -42.56 -23.37 -16.31
C MET A 11 -42.73 -23.27 -17.82
N VAL A 12 -42.36 -22.15 -18.43
CA VAL A 12 -42.29 -22.01 -19.89
C VAL A 12 -40.87 -22.38 -20.33
N ALA A 13 -40.75 -23.55 -20.98
CA ALA A 13 -39.49 -23.95 -21.61
C ALA A 13 -39.39 -23.30 -23.01
N ILE A 14 -38.44 -22.38 -23.17
CA ILE A 14 -38.06 -21.84 -24.48
C ILE A 14 -36.87 -22.65 -24.99
N LEU A 15 -37.07 -23.52 -25.95
CA LEU A 15 -36.01 -24.15 -26.73
C LEU A 15 -35.44 -23.14 -27.73
N THR A 16 -34.25 -22.62 -27.48
CA THR A 16 -33.46 -21.89 -28.48
C THR A 16 -32.41 -22.84 -29.07
N THR A 17 -32.57 -23.17 -30.35
CA THR A 17 -31.56 -23.89 -31.12
C THR A 17 -30.39 -22.97 -31.42
N LEU A 18 -29.26 -23.21 -30.75
CA LEU A 18 -27.98 -22.54 -31.03
C LEU A 18 -27.28 -23.31 -32.16
N GLY A 19 -27.23 -22.72 -33.35
CA GLY A 19 -26.35 -23.19 -34.43
C GLY A 19 -24.88 -22.90 -34.10
N PRO A 20 -23.92 -23.71 -34.57
CA PRO A 20 -22.50 -23.49 -34.33
C PRO A 20 -22.02 -22.26 -35.12
N VAL A 21 -21.68 -21.17 -34.39
CA VAL A 21 -20.95 -20.07 -34.97
C VAL A 21 -19.46 -20.45 -35.00
N ALA A 22 -18.93 -20.72 -36.17
CA ALA A 22 -17.49 -20.87 -36.36
C ALA A 22 -16.80 -19.53 -36.12
N GLN A 23 -16.18 -19.37 -34.96
CA GLN A 23 -15.29 -18.22 -34.70
C GLN A 23 -13.98 -18.42 -35.46
N ALA A 24 -13.78 -17.60 -36.49
CA ALA A 24 -12.49 -17.48 -37.14
C ALA A 24 -11.50 -16.93 -36.10
N HIS A 25 -10.54 -17.74 -35.66
CA HIS A 25 -9.40 -17.31 -34.86
C HIS A 25 -8.48 -16.48 -35.77
N ASN A 26 -8.57 -15.17 -35.68
CA ASN A 26 -7.49 -14.32 -36.18
C ASN A 26 -6.31 -14.48 -35.21
N PRO A 27 -5.10 -14.82 -35.69
CA PRO A 27 -3.92 -14.77 -34.83
C PRO A 27 -3.72 -13.30 -34.40
N VAL A 28 -3.93 -13.06 -33.11
CA VAL A 28 -3.59 -11.78 -32.50
C VAL A 28 -2.07 -11.67 -32.55
N ASP A 29 -1.56 -10.80 -33.39
CA ASP A 29 -0.17 -10.39 -33.42
C ASP A 29 0.18 -9.88 -32.03
N ALA A 30 0.95 -10.70 -31.28
CA ALA A 30 1.43 -10.36 -29.93
C ALA A 30 2.55 -9.32 -30.03
N THR A 31 2.26 -8.16 -30.58
CA THR A 31 3.07 -6.97 -30.32
C THR A 31 2.82 -6.58 -28.88
N THR A 32 3.72 -7.01 -27.99
CA THR A 32 3.76 -6.61 -26.59
C THR A 32 3.99 -5.10 -26.55
N GLN A 33 2.93 -4.32 -26.71
CA GLN A 33 2.94 -2.92 -26.37
C GLN A 33 3.25 -2.85 -24.88
N LYS A 34 4.44 -2.38 -24.55
CA LYS A 34 4.84 -2.02 -23.19
C LYS A 34 3.94 -0.87 -22.77
N VAL A 35 2.75 -1.16 -22.28
CA VAL A 35 1.81 -0.17 -21.76
C VAL A 35 2.49 0.46 -20.55
N GLY A 36 3.07 1.63 -20.73
CA GLY A 36 3.71 2.36 -19.64
C GLY A 36 2.67 2.67 -18.57
N VAL A 37 2.98 2.35 -17.30
CA VAL A 37 2.12 2.70 -16.16
C VAL A 37 1.84 4.20 -16.19
N PRO A 38 0.56 4.63 -16.13
CA PRO A 38 0.21 6.04 -16.07
C PRO A 38 1.00 6.74 -14.96
N LYS A 39 1.49 7.96 -15.21
CA LYS A 39 2.33 8.70 -14.24
C LYS A 39 1.66 8.84 -12.87
N GLN A 40 0.33 8.98 -12.85
CA GLN A 40 -0.49 9.08 -11.64
C GLN A 40 -0.53 7.79 -10.81
N LYS A 41 -0.26 6.65 -11.43
CA LYS A 41 -0.24 5.32 -10.78
C LYS A 41 1.17 4.76 -10.61
N ALA A 42 2.20 5.56 -10.86
CA ALA A 42 3.58 5.08 -10.84
C ALA A 42 4.03 4.57 -9.46
N LEU A 43 3.38 4.98 -8.37
CA LEU A 43 3.68 4.51 -7.02
C LEU A 43 3.00 3.19 -6.68
N VAL A 44 1.87 2.84 -7.33
CA VAL A 44 1.10 1.61 -7.05
C VAL A 44 1.97 0.37 -7.14
N GLY A 45 1.87 -0.51 -6.13
CA GLY A 45 2.63 -1.76 -6.02
C GLY A 45 3.40 -1.87 -4.71
N SER A 46 4.25 -2.88 -4.60
CA SER A 46 5.02 -3.18 -3.38
C SER A 46 6.49 -2.78 -3.53
N TRP A 47 7.07 -2.31 -2.44
CA TRP A 47 8.38 -1.69 -2.41
C TRP A 47 9.19 -2.16 -1.21
N LEU A 48 10.48 -2.37 -1.44
CA LEU A 48 11.49 -2.49 -0.39
C LEU A 48 12.14 -1.12 -0.22
N GLU A 49 11.92 -0.50 0.94
CA GLU A 49 12.39 0.84 1.27
C GLU A 49 13.62 0.78 2.20
N THR A 50 14.47 1.79 2.09
CA THR A 50 15.50 2.11 3.07
C THR A 50 15.20 3.50 3.61
N VAL A 51 14.99 3.60 4.92
CA VAL A 51 14.83 4.85 5.67
C VAL A 51 16.17 5.21 6.28
N THR A 52 16.67 6.40 5.99
CA THR A 52 17.96 6.90 6.49
C THR A 52 17.72 8.08 7.41
N PHE A 53 18.20 7.95 8.64
CA PHE A 53 18.13 8.98 9.67
C PHE A 53 19.28 9.98 9.50
N PRO A 54 19.12 11.22 9.98
CA PRO A 54 20.21 12.19 10.04
C PRO A 54 21.36 11.67 10.90
N PRO A 55 22.64 11.96 10.51
CA PRO A 55 23.81 11.43 11.22
C PRO A 55 23.84 11.75 12.71
N GLU A 56 23.34 12.91 13.11
CA GLU A 56 23.30 13.37 14.50
C GLU A 56 22.41 12.52 15.40
N THR A 57 21.51 11.72 14.84
CA THR A 57 20.68 10.78 15.62
C THR A 57 21.44 9.55 16.07
N GLY A 58 22.58 9.23 15.43
CA GLY A 58 23.34 8.00 15.65
C GLY A 58 22.59 6.71 15.24
N ARG A 59 21.40 6.83 14.65
CA ARG A 59 20.57 5.66 14.26
C ARG A 59 21.03 5.11 12.91
N PRO A 60 21.22 3.78 12.79
CA PRO A 60 21.50 3.16 11.49
C PRO A 60 20.25 3.24 10.60
N PRO A 61 20.43 3.15 9.27
CA PRO A 61 19.31 2.99 8.35
C PRO A 61 18.50 1.73 8.68
N LEU A 62 17.18 1.80 8.48
CA LEU A 62 16.28 0.65 8.62
C LEU A 62 15.64 0.29 7.28
N LYS A 63 15.13 -0.95 7.19
CA LYS A 63 14.35 -1.43 6.06
C LYS A 63 12.86 -1.38 6.37
N SER A 64 12.08 -1.03 5.36
CA SER A 64 10.63 -1.05 5.40
C SER A 64 10.07 -1.74 4.16
N LEU A 65 8.92 -2.35 4.30
CA LEU A 65 8.09 -2.85 3.20
C LEU A 65 6.87 -1.96 3.09
N GLY A 66 6.61 -1.42 1.90
CA GLY A 66 5.43 -0.60 1.64
C GLY A 66 4.61 -1.14 0.48
N SER A 67 3.30 -1.17 0.61
CA SER A 67 2.36 -1.47 -0.48
C SER A 67 1.40 -0.32 -0.66
N PHE A 68 1.36 0.22 -1.89
CA PHE A 68 0.51 1.33 -2.29
C PHE A 68 -0.59 0.81 -3.21
N HIS A 69 -1.85 0.98 -2.82
CA HIS A 69 -3.01 0.49 -3.54
C HIS A 69 -3.57 1.58 -4.46
N ASP A 70 -4.24 1.17 -5.53
CA ASP A 70 -4.78 2.07 -6.56
C ASP A 70 -5.93 2.98 -6.07
N ASP A 71 -6.53 2.62 -4.95
CA ASP A 71 -7.57 3.38 -4.26
C ASP A 71 -7.03 4.53 -3.37
N GLY A 72 -5.71 4.71 -3.31
CA GLY A 72 -5.06 5.74 -2.49
C GLY A 72 -4.78 5.30 -1.06
N THR A 73 -5.00 4.04 -0.70
CA THR A 73 -4.59 3.49 0.60
C THR A 73 -3.17 2.92 0.53
N MET A 74 -2.52 2.78 1.70
CA MET A 74 -1.22 2.14 1.83
C MET A 74 -1.10 1.39 3.15
N VAL A 75 -0.24 0.37 3.13
CA VAL A 75 0.23 -0.33 4.33
C VAL A 75 1.75 -0.42 4.30
N CYS A 76 2.40 -0.40 5.46
CA CYS A 76 3.83 -0.65 5.56
C CYS A 76 4.18 -1.47 6.80
N SER A 77 5.41 -1.99 6.82
CA SER A 77 5.95 -2.71 7.97
C SER A 77 7.45 -2.44 8.04
N ASP A 78 7.90 -1.98 9.18
CA ASP A 78 9.28 -1.57 9.39
C ASP A 78 10.11 -2.67 10.07
N GLN A 79 11.38 -2.76 9.68
CA GLN A 79 12.36 -3.50 10.43
C GLN A 79 12.48 -2.88 11.84
N GLY A 80 12.45 -3.71 12.88
CA GLY A 80 12.56 -3.20 14.25
C GLY A 80 11.25 -2.67 14.81
N ALA A 81 10.13 -3.31 14.41
CA ALA A 81 8.81 -3.07 15.02
C ALA A 81 8.77 -3.27 16.55
N VAL A 82 9.93 -3.56 17.16
CA VAL A 82 10.12 -3.68 18.62
C VAL A 82 11.30 -2.80 19.01
N THR A 83 11.12 -1.92 19.97
CA THR A 83 12.21 -1.12 20.57
C THR A 83 12.58 -1.68 21.95
N THR A 84 13.75 -1.30 22.46
CA THR A 84 14.28 -1.81 23.73
C THR A 84 14.30 -0.79 24.85
N ASP A 85 14.14 0.51 24.56
CA ASP A 85 14.19 1.57 25.58
C ASP A 85 13.28 2.77 25.21
N PRO A 86 12.10 2.90 25.83
CA PRO A 86 11.40 1.85 26.57
C PRO A 86 10.98 0.70 25.61
N PRO A 87 10.85 -0.53 26.12
CA PRO A 87 10.39 -1.65 25.33
C PRO A 87 8.99 -1.38 24.76
N SER A 88 8.87 -1.34 23.43
CA SER A 88 7.62 -1.01 22.75
C SER A 88 7.46 -1.83 21.49
N VAL A 89 6.22 -2.09 21.12
CA VAL A 89 5.82 -2.80 19.90
C VAL A 89 5.08 -1.84 18.99
N PHE A 90 5.47 -1.80 17.71
CA PHE A 90 4.81 -1.02 16.67
C PHE A 90 3.96 -1.95 15.80
N THR A 91 2.76 -1.53 15.46
CA THR A 91 1.94 -2.26 14.47
C THR A 91 2.47 -1.99 13.06
N SER A 92 1.96 -2.74 12.07
CA SER A 92 2.07 -2.27 10.69
C SER A 92 1.41 -0.90 10.54
N CYS A 93 1.94 -0.08 9.65
CA CYS A 93 1.35 1.21 9.36
C CYS A 93 0.09 1.06 8.49
N HIS A 94 -0.84 1.98 8.68
CA HIS A 94 -1.96 2.21 7.78
C HIS A 94 -1.95 3.67 7.36
N GLY A 95 -2.18 3.92 6.08
CA GLY A 95 -2.09 5.28 5.58
C GLY A 95 -2.82 5.51 4.27
N VAL A 96 -2.68 6.75 3.81
CA VAL A 96 -3.24 7.21 2.54
C VAL A 96 -2.17 7.94 1.75
N TRP A 97 -2.30 7.92 0.43
CA TRP A 97 -1.42 8.63 -0.48
C TRP A 97 -2.21 9.30 -1.60
N THR A 98 -1.61 10.31 -2.22
CA THR A 98 -2.19 11.02 -3.36
C THR A 98 -1.10 11.45 -4.34
N HIS A 99 -1.46 11.50 -5.61
CA HIS A 99 -0.62 12.05 -6.65
C HIS A 99 -0.60 13.59 -6.56
N LEU A 100 0.58 14.20 -6.55
CA LEU A 100 0.74 15.66 -6.56
C LEU A 100 0.96 16.17 -7.98
N LYS A 101 2.09 15.81 -8.58
CA LYS A 101 2.47 16.23 -9.93
C LYS A 101 3.51 15.28 -10.54
N HIS A 102 3.52 15.15 -11.84
CA HIS A 102 4.47 14.29 -12.57
C HIS A 102 4.53 12.86 -12.02
N ARG A 103 5.57 12.52 -11.28
CA ARG A 103 5.79 11.24 -10.60
C ARG A 103 5.98 11.42 -9.09
N THR A 104 5.52 12.55 -8.56
CA THR A 104 5.63 12.90 -7.14
C THR A 104 4.30 12.66 -6.45
N PHE A 105 4.37 12.04 -5.29
CA PHE A 105 3.24 11.59 -4.46
C PHE A 105 3.46 12.07 -3.03
N ALA A 106 2.38 12.44 -2.34
CA ALA A 106 2.37 12.67 -0.91
C ALA A 106 1.69 11.52 -0.20
N TYR A 107 2.10 11.27 1.03
CA TYR A 107 1.47 10.27 1.89
C TYR A 107 1.45 10.68 3.35
N THR A 108 0.55 10.04 4.10
CA THR A 108 0.49 10.08 5.55
C THR A 108 0.14 8.68 6.04
N SER A 109 0.89 8.18 7.03
CA SER A 109 0.64 6.90 7.68
C SER A 109 0.72 7.02 9.19
N VAL A 110 0.08 6.07 9.88
CA VAL A 110 0.05 5.96 11.34
C VAL A 110 0.28 4.52 11.73
N GLU A 111 1.05 4.31 12.80
CA GLU A 111 1.22 3.06 13.53
C GLU A 111 0.81 3.25 14.98
N LEU A 112 0.30 2.19 15.59
CA LEU A 112 0.05 2.18 17.03
C LEU A 112 1.34 1.74 17.75
N ILE A 113 1.63 2.37 18.88
CA ILE A 113 2.74 2.00 19.75
C ILE A 113 2.15 1.45 21.03
N SER A 114 2.52 0.21 21.37
CA SER A 114 2.07 -0.47 22.59
C SER A 114 3.26 -0.83 23.46
N ASP A 115 3.06 -0.88 24.78
CA ASP A 115 3.99 -1.53 25.70
C ASP A 115 3.96 -3.06 25.53
N LEU A 116 4.85 -3.76 26.22
CA LEU A 116 4.90 -5.24 26.18
C LEU A 116 3.68 -5.92 26.83
N SER A 117 2.85 -5.19 27.56
CA SER A 117 1.59 -5.66 28.13
C SER A 117 0.41 -5.46 27.18
N GLY A 118 0.65 -4.83 26.00
CA GLY A 118 -0.37 -4.56 25.00
C GLY A 118 -1.16 -3.27 25.26
N ASN A 119 -0.77 -2.44 26.23
CA ASN A 119 -1.41 -1.14 26.43
C ASN A 119 -0.92 -0.14 25.35
N LEU A 120 -1.84 0.63 24.79
CA LEU A 120 -1.50 1.72 23.88
C LEU A 120 -0.74 2.80 24.65
N VAL A 121 0.46 3.17 24.16
CA VAL A 121 1.30 4.20 24.76
C VAL A 121 1.52 5.38 23.84
N GLY A 122 1.13 5.29 22.57
CA GLY A 122 1.23 6.39 21.63
C GLY A 122 1.07 5.98 20.18
N TYR A 123 1.52 6.86 19.28
CA TYR A 123 1.40 6.70 17.83
C TYR A 123 2.72 7.13 17.16
N LEU A 124 3.10 6.43 16.09
CA LEU A 124 4.05 6.96 15.12
C LEU A 124 3.26 7.49 13.93
N LYS A 125 3.39 8.77 13.64
CA LYS A 125 2.80 9.43 12.47
C LYS A 125 3.89 9.84 11.52
N VAL A 126 3.80 9.39 10.27
CA VAL A 126 4.77 9.74 9.22
C VAL A 126 4.03 10.40 8.06
N ARG A 127 4.61 11.49 7.56
CA ARG A 127 4.12 12.16 6.35
C ARG A 127 5.31 12.57 5.49
N GLY A 128 5.16 12.46 4.19
CA GLY A 128 6.27 12.75 3.30
C GLY A 128 5.88 12.77 1.84
N THR A 129 6.91 12.80 1.01
CA THR A 129 6.76 12.72 -0.44
C THR A 129 7.72 11.72 -1.04
N TYR A 130 7.27 11.05 -2.10
CA TYR A 130 8.08 10.18 -2.94
C TYR A 130 8.07 10.67 -4.39
N THR A 131 9.22 10.60 -5.05
CA THR A 131 9.33 10.82 -6.49
C THR A 131 9.82 9.55 -7.14
N VAL A 132 8.96 8.91 -7.94
CA VAL A 132 9.25 7.67 -8.65
C VAL A 132 10.10 7.98 -9.88
N SER A 133 11.12 7.17 -10.13
CA SER A 133 12.02 7.28 -11.29
C SER A 133 11.27 7.09 -12.61
N PRO A 134 11.84 7.53 -13.75
CA PRO A 134 11.26 7.27 -15.07
C PRO A 134 11.06 5.78 -15.37
N SER A 135 11.95 4.90 -14.87
CA SER A 135 11.82 3.44 -15.03
C SER A 135 10.62 2.86 -14.29
N GLY A 136 10.12 3.55 -13.26
CA GLY A 136 9.06 3.05 -12.38
C GLY A 136 9.52 2.05 -11.32
N ASN A 137 10.84 1.75 -11.25
CA ASN A 137 11.38 0.70 -10.38
C ASN A 137 12.05 1.22 -9.12
N GLU A 138 12.25 2.53 -9.02
CA GLU A 138 12.90 3.18 -7.88
C GLU A 138 12.12 4.44 -7.50
N TYR A 139 12.21 4.82 -6.23
CA TYR A 139 11.83 6.16 -5.79
C TYR A 139 12.84 6.73 -4.79
N LYS A 140 12.79 8.05 -4.66
CA LYS A 140 13.47 8.80 -3.60
C LYS A 140 12.46 9.73 -2.94
N GLY A 141 12.67 10.02 -1.66
CA GLY A 141 11.76 10.88 -0.92
C GLY A 141 12.35 11.40 0.37
N SER A 142 11.53 12.17 1.04
CA SER A 142 11.78 12.65 2.40
C SER A 142 10.50 12.59 3.20
N SER A 143 10.66 12.32 4.50
CA SER A 143 9.54 12.17 5.41
C SER A 143 9.83 12.85 6.73
N PHE A 144 8.77 13.30 7.38
CA PHE A 144 8.76 13.82 8.73
C PHE A 144 8.01 12.83 9.61
N ALA A 145 8.72 12.23 10.56
CA ALA A 145 8.18 11.26 11.51
C ALA A 145 8.00 11.91 12.87
N GLU A 146 6.85 11.67 13.50
CA GLU A 146 6.49 12.18 14.84
C GLU A 146 6.04 11.01 15.70
N ILE A 147 6.61 10.89 16.91
CA ILE A 147 6.05 10.05 17.98
C ILE A 147 5.15 10.94 18.81
N LEU A 148 3.91 10.50 18.96
CA LEU A 148 2.87 11.19 19.72
C LEU A 148 2.49 10.35 20.94
N ASP A 149 2.14 11.00 22.07
CA ASP A 149 1.47 10.32 23.18
C ASP A 149 0.01 9.98 22.83
N THR A 150 -0.70 9.34 23.76
CA THR A 150 -2.12 8.98 23.59
C THR A 150 -3.07 10.18 23.47
N ASP A 151 -2.67 11.34 23.92
CA ASP A 151 -3.43 12.60 23.84
C ASP A 151 -3.11 13.39 22.56
N GLY A 152 -2.14 12.90 21.76
CA GLY A 152 -1.72 13.52 20.50
C GLY A 152 -0.63 14.59 20.63
N ASN A 153 0.01 14.73 21.81
CA ASN A 153 1.14 15.63 21.97
C ASN A 153 2.39 15.03 21.35
N VAL A 154 3.20 15.85 20.68
CA VAL A 154 4.46 15.41 20.07
C VAL A 154 5.52 15.20 21.15
N LEU A 155 6.00 13.96 21.28
CA LEU A 155 7.10 13.58 22.16
C LEU A 155 8.46 13.67 21.46
N PHE A 156 8.51 13.33 20.18
CA PHE A 156 9.73 13.31 19.37
C PHE A 156 9.39 13.55 17.90
N SER A 157 10.30 14.18 17.17
CA SER A 157 10.17 14.31 15.72
C SER A 157 11.52 14.25 15.01
N VAL A 158 11.54 13.78 13.77
CA VAL A 158 12.75 13.67 12.95
C VAL A 158 12.42 13.75 11.46
N ASN A 159 13.30 14.39 10.69
CA ASN A 159 13.30 14.30 9.25
C ASN A 159 14.16 13.11 8.80
N VAL A 160 13.68 12.32 7.87
CA VAL A 160 14.40 11.19 7.29
C VAL A 160 14.39 11.27 5.77
N THR A 161 15.33 10.60 5.13
CA THR A 161 15.32 10.39 3.67
C THR A 161 14.98 8.95 3.36
N ASN A 162 14.33 8.75 2.21
CA ASN A 162 13.78 7.47 1.79
C ASN A 162 14.28 7.12 0.40
N THR A 163 14.66 5.86 0.21
CA THR A 163 14.87 5.27 -1.12
C THR A 163 14.13 3.94 -1.20
N GLY A 164 13.43 3.69 -2.29
CA GLY A 164 12.68 2.45 -2.47
C GLY A 164 13.00 1.77 -3.80
N GLN A 165 12.98 0.45 -3.77
CA GLN A 165 13.05 -0.43 -4.93
C GLN A 165 11.76 -1.22 -5.06
N ARG A 166 11.20 -1.28 -6.27
CA ARG A 166 9.98 -2.03 -6.55
C ARG A 166 10.24 -3.53 -6.43
N ILE A 167 9.40 -4.22 -5.67
CA ILE A 167 9.38 -5.68 -5.64
C ILE A 167 8.75 -6.17 -6.94
N GLN A 168 9.44 -7.08 -7.62
CA GLN A 168 9.01 -7.67 -8.88
C GLN A 168 8.80 -9.17 -8.72
N VAL A 169 7.92 -9.73 -9.55
CA VAL A 169 7.77 -11.18 -9.64
C VAL A 169 9.01 -11.76 -10.32
N GLU A 170 9.67 -12.69 -9.66
CA GLU A 170 10.74 -13.51 -10.23
C GLU A 170 10.12 -14.81 -10.75
N LEU A 171 10.34 -15.09 -12.03
CA LEU A 171 9.89 -16.35 -12.61
C LEU A 171 10.93 -17.44 -12.32
N PRO A 172 10.51 -18.69 -11.99
CA PRO A 172 11.41 -19.80 -11.71
C PRO A 172 12.18 -20.24 -12.94
#